data_94fb7915ed1b1bbc954ce89e6a8a9979
#
_entry.id   94fb7915ed1b1bbc954ce89e6a8a9979
#
_cell.length_a   1.000
_cell.length_b   1.000
_cell.length_c   1.000
_cell.angle_alpha   90.00
_cell.angle_beta   90.00
_cell.angle_gamma   90.00
#
_symmetry.space_group_name_H-M   'P 1'
#
loop_
_entity.id
_entity.type
_entity.pdbx_description
1 polymer ?
#
loop_
_entity_poly.entity_id
_entity_poly.type
_entity_poly.pdbx_seq_one_letter_code
_entity_poly.pdbx_strand_id
1 'polypeptide(L)'
;MNPKEPNLDWQEIVYDYVRTIPAGKVMTYGQVADCVTQIKVTARMVGSAMSMVPMAVPWHRVVGAGGHLPIGKRSAELKLLQINLLRAENVEFRGADSDLVDMKTSQLTVDNH
;
A
#
# COMPACT_ATOMS: atom_id res chain seq x y z
N MET A 1 -6.01 1.97 -29.21
CA MET A 1 -5.61 0.80 -28.46
C MET A 1 -6.38 -0.44 -28.90
N ASN A 2 -5.71 -1.54 -28.96
CA ASN A 2 -6.36 -2.79 -29.29
C ASN A 2 -6.96 -3.40 -28.04
N PRO A 3 -8.29 -3.48 -27.93
CA PRO A 3 -8.90 -3.99 -26.71
C PRO A 3 -8.67 -5.48 -26.50
N LYS A 4 -8.14 -6.16 -27.49
CA LYS A 4 -7.85 -7.58 -27.36
C LYS A 4 -6.47 -7.87 -26.83
N GLU A 5 -5.64 -6.87 -26.73
CA GLU A 5 -4.34 -7.09 -26.14
C GLU A 5 -4.51 -7.48 -24.68
N PRO A 6 -3.69 -8.40 -24.21
CA PRO A 6 -3.70 -8.69 -22.79
C PRO A 6 -3.55 -7.38 -22.06
N ASN A 7 -4.36 -7.18 -21.08
CA ASN A 7 -4.29 -5.95 -20.34
C ASN A 7 -2.97 -5.92 -19.59
N LEU A 8 -2.11 -5.04 -20.03
CA LEU A 8 -0.84 -4.81 -19.37
C LEU A 8 -0.93 -3.60 -18.49
N ASP A 9 -2.14 -3.29 -18.04
CA ASP A 9 -2.33 -2.23 -17.07
C ASP A 9 -1.60 -2.59 -15.80
N TRP A 10 -0.47 -1.97 -15.61
CA TRP A 10 0.38 -2.28 -14.48
C TRP A 10 -0.32 -1.94 -13.14
N GLN A 11 -1.23 -0.98 -13.17
CA GLN A 11 -1.96 -0.65 -11.96
C GLN A 11 -2.81 -1.83 -11.49
N GLU A 12 -3.47 -2.50 -12.42
CA GLU A 12 -4.29 -3.66 -12.05
C GLU A 12 -3.45 -4.78 -11.46
N ILE A 13 -2.26 -4.98 -11.97
CA ILE A 13 -1.36 -5.98 -11.43
C ILE A 13 -0.97 -5.62 -10.00
N VAL A 14 -0.68 -4.35 -9.77
CA VAL A 14 -0.34 -3.87 -8.43
C VAL A 14 -1.54 -4.04 -7.49
N TYR A 15 -2.74 -3.66 -7.96
CA TYR A 15 -3.94 -3.79 -7.14
C TYR A 15 -4.21 -5.24 -6.74
N ASP A 16 -4.03 -6.17 -7.68
CA ASP A 16 -4.23 -7.58 -7.38
C ASP A 16 -3.28 -8.04 -6.28
N TYR A 17 -2.04 -7.58 -6.32
CA TYR A 17 -1.11 -7.93 -5.27
C TYR A 17 -1.52 -7.31 -3.93
N VAL A 18 -1.90 -6.03 -3.94
CA VAL A 18 -2.29 -5.32 -2.72
C VAL A 18 -3.49 -5.99 -2.05
N ARG A 19 -4.39 -6.55 -2.84
CA ARG A 19 -5.55 -7.27 -2.29
C ARG A 19 -5.15 -8.46 -1.43
N THR A 20 -3.93 -8.95 -1.57
CA THR A 20 -3.46 -10.07 -0.77
C THR A 20 -2.93 -9.68 0.60
N ILE A 21 -2.74 -8.40 0.87
CA ILE A 21 -2.24 -7.94 2.16
C ILE A 21 -3.35 -8.10 3.19
N PRO A 22 -3.13 -8.90 4.25
CA PRO A 22 -4.21 -9.13 5.21
C PRO A 22 -4.46 -7.93 6.10
N ALA A 23 -5.65 -7.85 6.64
CA ALA A 23 -5.99 -6.81 7.61
C ALA A 23 -5.04 -6.91 8.81
N GLY A 24 -4.64 -5.76 9.32
CA GLY A 24 -3.72 -5.70 10.45
C GLY A 24 -2.26 -5.69 10.05
N LYS A 25 -1.97 -5.85 8.77
CA LYS A 25 -0.60 -5.81 8.28
C LYS A 25 -0.44 -4.72 7.24
N VAL A 26 0.79 -4.22 7.12
CA VAL A 26 1.12 -3.21 6.12
C VAL A 26 2.37 -3.64 5.36
N MET A 27 2.48 -3.13 4.15
CA MET A 27 3.69 -3.27 3.33
C MET A 27 4.11 -1.89 2.87
N THR A 28 5.41 -1.73 2.64
CA THR A 28 5.88 -0.48 2.06
C THR A 28 5.69 -0.49 0.54
N TYR A 29 5.69 0.68 -0.05
CA TYR A 29 5.65 0.79 -1.52
C TYR A 29 6.77 -0.04 -2.14
N GLY A 30 7.96 0.01 -1.56
CA GLY A 30 9.10 -0.76 -2.07
C GLY A 30 8.89 -2.25 -1.96
N GLN A 31 8.31 -2.73 -0.85
CA GLN A 31 8.01 -4.15 -0.72
C GLN A 31 7.02 -4.62 -1.77
N VAL A 32 5.96 -3.85 -1.99
CA VAL A 32 4.98 -4.22 -3.00
C VAL A 32 5.65 -4.28 -4.38
N ALA A 33 6.48 -3.29 -4.69
CA ALA A 33 7.19 -3.27 -5.96
C ALA A 33 8.06 -4.51 -6.12
N ASP A 34 8.75 -4.92 -5.07
CA ASP A 34 9.63 -6.08 -5.12
C ASP A 34 8.86 -7.39 -5.26
N CYS A 35 7.64 -7.43 -4.74
CA CYS A 35 6.84 -8.65 -4.78
C CYS A 35 6.04 -8.80 -6.06
N VAL A 36 5.83 -7.72 -6.80
CA VAL A 36 5.19 -7.79 -8.11
C VAL A 36 6.24 -8.21 -9.12
N THR A 37 6.16 -9.43 -9.58
CA THR A 37 7.21 -10.02 -10.43
C THR A 37 6.82 -10.15 -11.89
N GLN A 38 5.53 -10.01 -12.22
CA GLN A 38 5.06 -10.16 -13.60
C GLN A 38 5.57 -9.06 -14.51
N ILE A 39 5.78 -7.88 -13.96
CA ILE A 39 6.25 -6.71 -14.68
C ILE A 39 7.21 -5.96 -13.77
N LYS A 40 7.94 -5.04 -14.36
CA LYS A 40 8.84 -4.23 -13.56
C LYS A 40 8.12 -2.99 -13.06
N VAL A 41 7.97 -2.87 -11.77
CA VAL A 41 7.40 -1.68 -11.14
C VAL A 41 8.36 -1.16 -10.08
N THR A 42 8.27 0.14 -9.83
CA THR A 42 9.08 0.80 -8.81
C THR A 42 8.19 1.20 -7.63
N ALA A 43 8.83 1.50 -6.51
CA ALA A 43 8.10 2.01 -5.35
C ALA A 43 7.29 3.25 -5.70
N ARG A 44 7.86 4.12 -6.55
CA ARG A 44 7.16 5.34 -6.98
C ARG A 44 5.90 5.01 -7.77
N MET A 45 5.96 4.00 -8.62
CA MET A 45 4.79 3.57 -9.39
C MET A 45 3.72 3.03 -8.45
N VAL A 46 4.12 2.25 -7.45
CA VAL A 46 3.16 1.74 -6.47
C VAL A 46 2.48 2.90 -5.74
N GLY A 47 3.27 3.89 -5.31
CA GLY A 47 2.70 5.06 -4.66
C GLY A 47 1.70 5.78 -5.54
N SER A 48 2.02 5.92 -6.82
CA SER A 48 1.11 6.54 -7.77
C SER A 48 -0.18 5.74 -7.92
N ALA A 49 -0.08 4.41 -8.00
CA ALA A 49 -1.26 3.56 -8.10
C ALA A 49 -2.14 3.67 -6.86
N MET A 50 -1.52 3.77 -5.68
CA MET A 50 -2.28 3.86 -4.43
C MET A 50 -3.04 5.17 -4.29
N SER A 51 -2.66 6.20 -5.04
CA SER A 51 -3.37 7.48 -4.98
C SER A 51 -4.62 7.50 -5.86
N MET A 52 -4.84 6.47 -6.65
CA MET A 52 -5.96 6.42 -7.61
C MET A 52 -6.68 5.07 -7.59
N VAL A 53 -6.66 4.41 -6.44
CA VAL A 53 -7.22 3.05 -6.38
C VAL A 53 -8.74 3.06 -6.55
N PRO A 54 -9.29 2.03 -7.19
CA PRO A 54 -10.73 1.83 -7.15
C PRO A 54 -11.17 1.36 -5.77
N MET A 55 -12.46 1.45 -5.52
CA MET A 55 -13.02 0.93 -4.27
C MET A 55 -12.70 -0.55 -4.16
N ALA A 56 -12.57 -1.01 -2.95
CA ALA A 56 -12.30 -2.40 -2.62
C ALA A 56 -10.84 -2.83 -2.70
N VAL A 57 -9.94 -1.95 -3.12
CA VAL A 57 -8.50 -2.22 -2.97
C VAL A 57 -8.08 -1.68 -1.61
N PRO A 58 -7.45 -2.49 -0.76
CA PRO A 58 -7.03 -2.02 0.57
C PRO A 58 -5.76 -1.17 0.50
N TRP A 59 -5.88 -0.04 -0.18
CA TRP A 59 -4.76 0.87 -0.39
C TRP A 59 -4.15 1.34 0.94
N HIS A 60 -4.97 1.40 1.96
CA HIS A 60 -4.53 1.88 3.27
C HIS A 60 -3.46 1.00 3.90
N ARG A 61 -3.35 -0.24 3.41
CA ARG A 61 -2.34 -1.18 3.92
C ARG A 61 -0.98 -1.02 3.27
N VAL A 62 -0.84 -0.04 2.37
CA VAL A 62 0.46 0.25 1.73
C VAL A 62 0.93 1.60 2.23
N VAL A 63 2.14 1.62 2.77
CA VAL A 63 2.68 2.80 3.44
C VAL A 63 4.07 3.12 2.88
N GLY A 64 4.59 4.26 3.25
CA GLY A 64 5.95 4.62 2.86
C GLY A 64 6.98 3.97 3.74
N ALA A 65 8.22 4.07 3.35
CA ALA A 65 9.34 3.53 4.11
C ALA A 65 9.30 4.09 5.54
N GLY A 66 9.58 3.22 6.50
CA GLY A 66 9.58 3.62 7.90
C GLY A 66 8.21 3.84 8.51
N GLY A 67 7.14 3.53 7.77
CA GLY A 67 5.78 3.70 8.29
C GLY A 67 5.16 5.05 8.01
N HIS A 68 5.78 5.85 7.15
CA HIS A 68 5.22 7.15 6.76
C HIS A 68 3.97 6.99 5.91
N LEU A 69 3.15 8.01 5.89
CA LEU A 69 1.91 8.03 5.10
C LEU A 69 1.98 9.17 4.08
N PRO A 70 2.66 8.95 2.95
CA PRO A 70 2.91 10.04 1.99
C PRO A 70 1.65 10.60 1.35
N ILE A 71 0.53 9.88 1.40
CA ILE A 71 -0.72 10.37 0.86
C ILE A 71 -1.10 11.72 1.45
N GLY A 72 -0.61 12.04 2.64
CA GLY A 72 -0.86 13.31 3.28
C GLY A 72 -0.33 14.51 2.51
N LYS A 73 0.65 14.29 1.64
CA LYS A 73 1.16 15.38 0.79
C LYS A 73 0.15 15.76 -0.28
N ARG A 74 -0.75 14.86 -0.62
CA ARG A 74 -1.80 15.11 -1.60
C ARG A 74 -3.10 15.50 -0.95
N SER A 75 -3.41 14.89 0.20
CA SER A 75 -4.70 15.10 0.85
C SER A 75 -4.59 14.78 2.32
N ALA A 76 -4.79 15.78 3.15
CA ALA A 76 -4.85 15.57 4.60
C ALA A 76 -6.04 14.69 4.97
N GLU A 77 -7.13 14.79 4.21
CA GLU A 77 -8.31 13.98 4.47
C GLU A 77 -8.04 12.51 4.21
N LEU A 78 -7.35 12.19 3.12
CA LEU A 78 -7.00 10.81 2.82
C LEU A 78 -6.02 10.24 3.83
N LYS A 79 -5.11 11.08 4.33
CA LYS A 79 -4.20 10.62 5.38
C LYS A 79 -4.96 10.27 6.65
N LEU A 80 -5.91 11.11 7.03
CA LEU A 80 -6.72 10.82 8.21
C LEU A 80 -7.55 9.56 8.02
N LEU A 81 -8.11 9.39 6.83
CA LEU A 81 -8.86 8.18 6.52
C LEU A 81 -7.94 6.96 6.62
N GLN A 82 -6.74 7.04 6.09
CA GLN A 82 -5.81 5.92 6.16
C GLN A 82 -5.49 5.56 7.61
N ILE A 83 -5.22 6.56 8.44
CA ILE A 83 -4.95 6.32 9.86
C ILE A 83 -6.14 5.61 10.51
N ASN A 84 -7.34 6.11 10.26
CA ASN A 84 -8.54 5.54 10.88
C ASN A 84 -8.77 4.10 10.42
N LEU A 85 -8.56 3.83 9.14
CA LEU A 85 -8.72 2.46 8.63
C LEU A 85 -7.69 1.52 9.24
N LEU A 86 -6.44 1.97 9.36
CA LEU A 86 -5.40 1.15 9.95
C LEU A 86 -5.67 0.89 11.43
N ARG A 87 -6.09 1.92 12.17
CA ARG A 87 -6.41 1.73 13.59
C ARG A 87 -7.59 0.78 13.77
N ALA A 88 -8.56 0.83 12.87
CA ALA A 88 -9.70 -0.08 12.94
C ALA A 88 -9.27 -1.54 12.73
N GLU A 89 -8.14 -1.76 12.08
CA GLU A 89 -7.57 -3.08 11.88
C GLU A 89 -6.54 -3.44 12.95
N ASN A 90 -6.43 -2.63 13.99
CA ASN A 90 -5.50 -2.83 15.09
C ASN A 90 -4.04 -2.70 14.69
N VAL A 91 -3.76 -1.95 13.64
CA VAL A 91 -2.39 -1.62 13.28
C VAL A 91 -1.86 -0.63 14.33
N GLU A 92 -0.68 -0.90 14.84
CA GLU A 92 -0.08 -0.05 15.86
C GLU A 92 0.73 1.09 15.24
N PHE A 93 0.65 2.23 15.87
CA PHE A 93 1.46 3.39 15.50
C PHE A 93 2.51 3.59 16.58
N ARG A 94 3.52 4.41 16.28
CA ARG A 94 4.66 4.56 17.19
C ARG A 94 4.32 5.33 18.46
N GLY A 95 3.14 5.84 18.57
CA GLY A 95 2.63 6.50 19.75
C GLY A 95 1.17 6.85 19.53
N ALA A 96 0.45 7.18 20.62
CA ALA A 96 -0.98 7.43 20.52
C ALA A 96 -1.31 8.57 19.55
N ASP A 97 -0.42 9.56 19.49
CA ASP A 97 -0.64 10.73 18.62
C ASP A 97 0.26 10.70 17.39
N SER A 98 0.94 9.57 17.15
CA SER A 98 1.85 9.48 16.02
C SER A 98 1.11 9.12 14.76
N ASP A 99 1.59 9.64 13.63
CA ASP A 99 1.12 9.24 12.31
C ASP A 99 2.12 8.31 11.62
N LEU A 100 3.04 7.74 12.40
CA LEU A 100 3.99 6.74 11.89
C LEU A 100 3.56 5.36 12.33
N VAL A 101 3.38 4.46 11.37
CA VAL A 101 3.07 3.07 11.67
C VAL A 101 4.27 2.41 12.33
N ASP A 102 4.02 1.60 13.36
CA ASP A 102 5.06 0.82 13.98
C ASP A 102 5.35 -0.40 13.09
N MET A 103 6.40 -0.31 12.30
CA MET A 103 6.71 -1.34 11.34
C MET A 103 7.21 -2.63 11.99
N LYS A 104 7.73 -2.55 13.22
CA LYS A 104 8.18 -3.76 13.89
C LYS A 104 7.03 -4.72 14.18
N THR A 105 5.86 -4.17 14.49
CA THR A 105 4.72 -5.00 14.85
C THR A 105 3.81 -5.27 13.67
N SER A 106 3.74 -4.36 12.70
CA SER A 106 2.68 -4.41 11.69
C SER A 106 3.17 -4.72 10.28
N GLN A 107 4.47 -4.63 10.03
CA GLN A 107 4.95 -4.87 8.68
C GLN A 107 4.83 -6.34 8.31
N LEU A 108 4.22 -6.61 7.16
CA LEU A 108 4.13 -7.97 6.66
C LEU A 108 5.51 -8.41 6.20
N THR A 109 5.93 -9.58 6.69
CA THR A 109 7.19 -10.18 6.29
C THR A 109 6.92 -11.16 5.17
N VAL A 110 7.62 -11.02 4.08
CA VAL A 110 7.49 -11.91 2.94
C VAL A 110 8.76 -12.74 2.83
N ASP A 111 8.56 -14.05 2.80
CA ASP A 111 9.67 -14.95 2.66
C ASP A 111 9.91 -15.19 1.17
N ASN A 112 11.08 -14.82 0.71
CA ASN A 112 11.43 -14.85 -0.72
C ASN A 112 12.26 -16.05 -1.12
N HIS A 113 12.24 -17.09 -0.38
CA HIS A 113 13.03 -18.27 -0.72
C HIS A 113 12.49 -19.06 -1.88
#